data_f42fc073dbeb28c2370c78f35fddf60e
#
_entry.id   f42fc073dbeb28c2370c78f35fddf60e
#
_cell.length_a   1.000
_cell.length_b   1.000
_cell.length_c   1.000
_cell.angle_alpha   90.00
_cell.angle_beta   90.00
_cell.angle_gamma   90.00
#
_symmetry.space_group_name_H-M   'P 1'
#
loop_
_entity.id
_entity.type
_entity.pdbx_description
1 polymer ?
#
loop_
_entity_poly.entity_id
_entity_poly.type
_entity_poly.pdbx_seq_one_letter_code
_entity_poly.pdbx_strand_id
1 'polypeptide(L)'
;QINPHFLFNMINNVNVLVRREPEQASALLFRLEDLIRYQLADSNREQVNLLSDIQFLRDFLDLEKVRRSSFRFSIDTSGIAPDIEVPPLLFIPFVENAVKHNSDGENESWVNISFSLSDGLLTFVCQNSKPPVAPVPSKASGIGLKNISRRLELLYGNRHTLSITDENSIFTVRLTIALKTDN
;
A
#
# COMPACT_ATOMS: atom_id res chain seq x y z
N GLN A 1 -10.68 4.20 1.32
CA GLN A 1 -11.56 3.20 1.95
C GLN A 1 -10.92 1.84 1.75
N ILE A 2 -10.66 1.10 2.84
CA ILE A 2 -10.21 -0.31 2.73
C ILE A 2 -11.28 -1.08 1.97
N ASN A 3 -10.85 -1.93 1.04
CA ASN A 3 -11.74 -2.76 0.26
C ASN A 3 -12.56 -3.69 1.21
N PRO A 4 -13.90 -3.69 1.20
CA PRO A 4 -14.72 -4.56 2.04
C PRO A 4 -14.34 -6.04 1.91
N HIS A 5 -13.96 -6.48 0.72
CA HIS A 5 -13.51 -7.85 0.47
C HIS A 5 -12.23 -8.19 1.25
N PHE A 6 -11.31 -7.23 1.42
CA PHE A 6 -10.13 -7.42 2.27
C PHE A 6 -10.55 -7.66 3.73
N LEU A 7 -11.46 -6.84 4.28
CA LEU A 7 -11.96 -7.00 5.65
C LEU A 7 -12.62 -8.36 5.86
N PHE A 8 -13.50 -8.79 4.95
CA PHE A 8 -14.13 -10.11 5.03
C PHE A 8 -13.10 -11.25 5.01
N ASN A 9 -12.08 -11.15 4.18
CA ASN A 9 -11.01 -12.14 4.12
C ASN A 9 -10.21 -12.20 5.43
N MET A 10 -9.93 -11.04 6.05
CA MET A 10 -9.23 -10.99 7.34
C MET A 10 -10.06 -11.61 8.47
N ILE A 11 -11.35 -11.30 8.54
CA ILE A 11 -12.27 -11.90 9.53
C ILE A 11 -12.33 -13.44 9.35
N ASN A 12 -12.40 -13.93 8.11
CA ASN A 12 -12.39 -15.37 7.84
C ASN A 12 -11.07 -16.03 8.29
N ASN A 13 -9.93 -15.37 8.08
CA ASN A 13 -8.63 -15.86 8.56
C ASN A 13 -8.58 -15.92 10.09
N VAL A 14 -9.07 -14.87 10.77
CA VAL A 14 -9.19 -14.88 12.23
C VAL A 14 -10.01 -16.09 12.71
N ASN A 15 -11.16 -16.35 12.10
CA ASN A 15 -12.02 -17.50 12.48
C ASN A 15 -11.30 -18.85 12.35
N VAL A 16 -10.43 -19.00 11.35
CA VAL A 16 -9.61 -20.21 11.19
C VAL A 16 -8.52 -20.29 12.26
N LEU A 17 -7.85 -19.17 12.57
CA LEU A 17 -6.73 -19.09 13.50
C LEU A 17 -7.19 -19.22 14.96
N VAL A 18 -8.37 -18.74 15.34
CA VAL A 18 -8.87 -18.79 16.73
C VAL A 18 -8.78 -20.18 17.34
N ARG A 19 -8.99 -21.24 16.55
CA ARG A 19 -8.94 -22.62 17.02
C ARG A 19 -7.55 -23.25 16.98
N ARG A 20 -6.66 -22.77 16.10
CA ARG A 20 -5.35 -23.38 15.86
C ARG A 20 -4.24 -22.61 16.55
N GLU A 21 -4.29 -21.29 16.49
CA GLU A 21 -3.26 -20.38 16.91
C GLU A 21 -3.90 -19.10 17.51
N PRO A 22 -4.51 -19.20 18.72
CA PRO A 22 -5.31 -18.13 19.32
C PRO A 22 -4.50 -16.84 19.55
N GLU A 23 -3.21 -16.95 19.84
CA GLU A 23 -2.32 -15.79 20.01
C GLU A 23 -2.12 -15.04 18.68
N GLN A 24 -1.94 -15.76 17.58
CA GLN A 24 -1.86 -15.14 16.25
C GLN A 24 -3.20 -14.53 15.83
N ALA A 25 -4.30 -15.18 16.14
CA ALA A 25 -5.63 -14.63 15.89
C ALA A 25 -5.85 -13.31 16.63
N SER A 26 -5.42 -13.23 17.89
CA SER A 26 -5.48 -12.01 18.70
C SER A 26 -4.61 -10.89 18.11
N ALA A 27 -3.36 -11.20 17.76
CA ALA A 27 -2.46 -10.25 17.13
C ALA A 27 -3.01 -9.70 15.80
N LEU A 28 -3.66 -10.57 15.00
CA LEU A 28 -4.31 -10.20 13.75
C LEU A 28 -5.46 -9.23 13.96
N LEU A 29 -6.29 -9.46 15.00
CA LEU A 29 -7.39 -8.58 15.38
C LEU A 29 -6.91 -7.20 15.80
N PHE A 30 -5.85 -7.10 16.61
CA PHE A 30 -5.27 -5.81 17.01
C PHE A 30 -4.77 -5.02 15.80
N ARG A 31 -4.06 -5.66 14.88
CA ARG A 31 -3.59 -5.00 13.64
C ARG A 31 -4.76 -4.53 12.77
N LEU A 32 -5.83 -5.33 12.68
CA LEU A 32 -7.03 -4.96 11.95
C LEU A 32 -7.73 -3.76 12.59
N GLU A 33 -7.79 -3.73 13.94
CA GLU A 33 -8.31 -2.58 14.70
C GLU A 33 -7.50 -1.31 14.40
N ASP A 34 -6.17 -1.37 14.45
CA ASP A 34 -5.30 -0.22 14.17
C ASP A 34 -5.50 0.31 12.75
N LEU A 35 -5.64 -0.57 11.74
CA LEU A 35 -5.96 -0.19 10.37
C LEU A 35 -7.30 0.53 10.26
N ILE A 36 -8.34 0.00 10.88
CA ILE A 36 -9.68 0.61 10.86
C ILE A 36 -9.65 1.95 11.60
N ARG A 37 -8.98 2.03 12.74
CA ARG A 37 -8.84 3.25 13.52
C ARG A 37 -8.15 4.34 12.72
N TYR A 38 -7.01 4.05 12.10
CA TYR A 38 -6.30 5.00 11.24
C TYR A 38 -7.22 5.49 10.11
N GLN A 39 -7.92 4.59 9.45
CA GLN A 39 -8.81 4.94 8.35
C GLN A 39 -9.98 5.83 8.81
N LEU A 40 -10.54 5.60 9.98
CA LEU A 40 -11.67 6.39 10.51
C LEU A 40 -11.24 7.74 11.09
N ALA A 41 -10.11 7.79 11.79
CA ALA A 41 -9.65 8.98 12.48
C ALA A 41 -8.85 9.92 11.57
N ASP A 42 -7.95 9.39 10.78
CA ASP A 42 -6.97 10.18 10.03
C ASP A 42 -7.37 10.45 8.58
N SER A 43 -8.27 9.65 7.99
CA SER A 43 -8.75 9.87 6.62
C SER A 43 -9.48 11.21 6.40
N ASN A 44 -9.98 11.82 7.47
CA ASN A 44 -10.70 13.11 7.43
C ASN A 44 -9.77 14.32 7.65
N ARG A 45 -8.49 14.11 7.94
CA ARG A 45 -7.51 15.18 8.06
C ARG A 45 -7.02 15.62 6.69
N GLU A 46 -6.61 16.89 6.57
CA GLU A 46 -5.98 17.39 5.34
C GLU A 46 -4.59 16.78 5.14
N GLN A 47 -3.84 16.64 6.22
CA GLN A 47 -2.47 16.13 6.25
C GLN A 47 -2.29 15.17 7.43
N VAL A 48 -1.41 14.20 7.26
CA VAL A 48 -0.93 13.28 8.29
C VAL A 48 0.58 13.13 8.17
N ASN A 49 1.21 12.73 9.26
CA ASN A 49 2.63 12.41 9.23
C ASN A 49 2.91 11.23 8.28
N LEU A 50 3.92 11.39 7.41
CA LEU A 50 4.30 10.35 6.43
C LEU A 50 4.63 9.01 7.11
N LEU A 51 5.29 9.03 8.28
CA LEU A 51 5.63 7.81 9.00
C LEU A 51 4.38 7.08 9.50
N SER A 52 3.30 7.80 9.82
CA SER A 52 2.01 7.19 10.18
C SER A 52 1.36 6.50 8.97
N ASP A 53 1.40 7.14 7.80
CA ASP A 53 0.90 6.53 6.55
C ASP A 53 1.74 5.30 6.17
N ILE A 54 3.06 5.34 6.35
CA ILE A 54 3.97 4.20 6.14
C ILE A 54 3.67 3.07 7.12
N GLN A 55 3.39 3.36 8.41
CA GLN A 55 3.00 2.34 9.38
C GLN A 55 1.71 1.65 8.98
N PHE A 56 0.73 2.41 8.48
CA PHE A 56 -0.51 1.87 7.93
C PHE A 56 -0.24 0.89 6.75
N LEU A 57 0.68 1.24 5.84
CA LEU A 57 1.08 0.34 4.74
C LEU A 57 1.73 -0.95 5.26
N ARG A 58 2.56 -0.84 6.31
CA ARG A 58 3.20 -1.98 6.96
C ARG A 58 2.17 -2.93 7.56
N ASP A 59 1.23 -2.39 8.33
CA ASP A 59 0.16 -3.16 8.97
C ASP A 59 -0.71 -3.88 7.92
N PHE A 60 -1.04 -3.18 6.82
CA PHE A 60 -1.75 -3.77 5.69
C PHE A 60 -0.99 -4.96 5.06
N LEU A 61 0.32 -4.80 4.80
CA LEU A 61 1.14 -5.85 4.20
C LEU A 61 1.42 -7.02 5.15
N ASP A 62 1.55 -6.76 6.46
CA ASP A 62 1.65 -7.80 7.48
C ASP A 62 0.37 -8.66 7.54
N LEU A 63 -0.82 -8.04 7.42
CA LEU A 63 -2.09 -8.77 7.33
C LEU A 63 -2.15 -9.65 6.06
N GLU A 64 -1.70 -9.14 4.92
CA GLU A 64 -1.61 -9.91 3.68
C GLU A 64 -0.64 -11.10 3.81
N LYS A 65 0.49 -10.90 4.52
CA LYS A 65 1.48 -11.96 4.78
C LYS A 65 0.91 -13.10 5.63
N VAL A 66 0.05 -12.81 6.61
CA VAL A 66 -0.63 -13.86 7.40
C VAL A 66 -1.55 -14.69 6.52
N ARG A 67 -2.20 -14.06 5.54
CA ARG A 67 -3.11 -14.74 4.61
C ARG A 67 -2.39 -15.60 3.58
N ARG A 68 -1.16 -15.25 3.22
CA ARG A 68 -0.42 -15.82 2.08
C ARG A 68 0.98 -16.24 2.52
N SER A 69 1.17 -17.53 2.76
CA SER A 69 2.43 -18.10 3.29
C SER A 69 3.66 -17.84 2.39
N SER A 70 3.46 -17.68 1.08
CA SER A 70 4.52 -17.42 0.09
C SER A 70 4.66 -15.93 -0.27
N PHE A 71 4.03 -15.03 0.49
CA PHE A 71 4.12 -13.59 0.28
C PHE A 71 5.22 -12.96 1.13
N ARG A 72 6.04 -12.12 0.50
CA ARG A 72 7.09 -11.34 1.16
C ARG A 72 6.94 -9.86 0.82
N PHE A 73 7.38 -9.00 1.72
CA PHE A 73 7.46 -7.57 1.44
C PHE A 73 8.65 -6.91 2.15
N SER A 74 9.04 -5.76 1.63
CA SER A 74 9.97 -4.84 2.30
C SER A 74 9.50 -3.40 2.18
N ILE A 75 9.77 -2.60 3.22
CA ILE A 75 9.56 -1.13 3.19
C ILE A 75 10.85 -0.49 3.66
N ASP A 76 11.49 0.25 2.76
CA ASP A 76 12.68 1.06 3.06
C ASP A 76 12.26 2.52 3.21
N THR A 77 12.67 3.12 4.33
CA THR A 77 12.38 4.51 4.71
C THR A 77 13.66 5.27 5.04
N SER A 78 14.78 4.82 4.51
CA SER A 78 16.10 5.40 4.79
C SER A 78 16.13 6.89 4.42
N GLY A 79 16.47 7.74 5.40
CA GLY A 79 16.59 9.20 5.21
C GLY A 79 15.26 9.97 5.22
N ILE A 80 14.14 9.36 5.63
CA ILE A 80 12.89 10.08 5.82
C ILE A 80 12.89 10.79 7.18
N ALA A 81 12.71 12.11 7.16
CA ALA A 81 12.59 12.93 8.35
C ALA A 81 11.21 12.73 9.03
N PRO A 82 11.13 12.90 10.37
CA PRO A 82 9.89 12.62 11.12
C PRO A 82 8.78 13.66 10.96
N ASP A 83 9.06 14.81 10.37
CA ASP A 83 8.20 15.98 10.25
C ASP A 83 7.54 16.15 8.88
N ILE A 84 7.65 15.16 8.01
CA ILE A 84 7.05 15.20 6.68
C ILE A 84 5.56 14.91 6.77
N GLU A 85 4.75 15.80 6.20
CA GLU A 85 3.30 15.64 6.11
C GLU A 85 2.85 15.37 4.67
N VAL A 86 1.86 14.47 4.55
CA VAL A 86 1.23 14.08 3.28
C VAL A 86 -0.28 13.94 3.48
N PRO A 87 -1.09 14.04 2.42
CA PRO A 87 -2.50 13.66 2.49
C PRO A 87 -2.66 12.20 2.93
N PRO A 88 -3.60 11.90 3.84
CA PRO A 88 -3.79 10.54 4.35
C PRO A 88 -4.15 9.55 3.25
N LEU A 89 -3.70 8.31 3.44
CA LEU A 89 -4.00 7.19 2.52
C LEU A 89 -3.59 7.49 1.06
N LEU A 90 -2.49 8.23 0.88
CA LEU A 90 -2.01 8.62 -0.44
C LEU A 90 -1.43 7.42 -1.20
N PHE A 91 -0.68 6.56 -0.51
CA PHE A 91 0.10 5.49 -1.12
C PHE A 91 -0.62 4.13 -1.13
N ILE A 92 -1.60 3.91 -0.25
CA ILE A 92 -2.28 2.61 -0.12
C ILE A 92 -2.89 2.10 -1.44
N PRO A 93 -3.47 2.90 -2.31
CA PRO A 93 -4.04 2.39 -3.56
C PRO A 93 -3.01 1.75 -4.49
N PHE A 94 -1.75 2.21 -4.46
CA PHE A 94 -0.66 1.59 -5.24
C PHE A 94 -0.27 0.24 -4.63
N VAL A 95 -0.24 0.16 -3.30
CA VAL A 95 0.11 -1.06 -2.56
C VAL A 95 -1.00 -2.11 -2.70
N GLU A 96 -2.28 -1.71 -2.60
CA GLU A 96 -3.42 -2.60 -2.88
C GLU A 96 -3.35 -3.15 -4.32
N ASN A 97 -3.03 -2.31 -5.29
CA ASN A 97 -2.85 -2.73 -6.68
C ASN A 97 -1.70 -3.74 -6.81
N ALA A 98 -0.56 -3.47 -6.16
CA ALA A 98 0.59 -4.38 -6.15
C ALA A 98 0.24 -5.75 -5.56
N VAL A 99 -0.44 -5.78 -4.41
CA VAL A 99 -0.88 -7.02 -3.75
C VAL A 99 -1.91 -7.78 -4.58
N LYS A 100 -2.84 -7.07 -5.22
CA LYS A 100 -3.89 -7.68 -6.06
C LYS A 100 -3.32 -8.38 -7.29
N HIS A 101 -2.25 -7.84 -7.86
CA HIS A 101 -1.71 -8.28 -9.16
C HIS A 101 -0.40 -9.06 -9.10
N ASN A 102 0.10 -9.40 -7.90
CA ASN A 102 1.40 -10.05 -7.74
C ASN A 102 1.35 -11.58 -7.57
N SER A 103 0.19 -12.21 -7.57
CA SER A 103 0.06 -13.64 -7.26
C SER A 103 -0.97 -14.35 -8.12
N ASP A 104 -0.64 -15.58 -8.48
CA ASP A 104 -1.56 -16.58 -9.02
C ASP A 104 -2.01 -17.60 -7.94
N GLY A 105 -1.56 -17.45 -6.70
CA GLY A 105 -1.88 -18.33 -5.57
C GLY A 105 -0.89 -19.48 -5.34
N GLU A 106 -0.05 -19.82 -6.31
CA GLU A 106 0.86 -20.98 -6.24
C GLU A 106 2.33 -20.57 -6.11
N ASN A 107 2.72 -19.45 -6.71
CA ASN A 107 4.10 -19.01 -6.73
C ASN A 107 4.45 -18.02 -5.63
N GLU A 108 5.74 -17.92 -5.32
CA GLU A 108 6.26 -16.91 -4.43
C GLU A 108 6.00 -15.51 -4.99
N SER A 109 5.46 -14.63 -4.15
CA SER A 109 5.09 -13.28 -4.54
C SER A 109 5.68 -12.25 -3.58
N TRP A 110 6.02 -11.09 -4.09
CA TRP A 110 6.64 -10.05 -3.27
C TRP A 110 6.19 -8.64 -3.66
N VAL A 111 6.29 -7.73 -2.67
CA VAL A 111 6.12 -6.29 -2.84
C VAL A 111 7.28 -5.58 -2.15
N ASN A 112 7.98 -4.73 -2.88
CA ASN A 112 9.03 -3.88 -2.32
C ASN A 112 8.63 -2.42 -2.44
N ILE A 113 8.72 -1.69 -1.33
CA ILE A 113 8.38 -0.29 -1.22
C ILE A 113 9.62 0.47 -0.76
N SER A 114 9.88 1.62 -1.36
CA SER A 114 10.88 2.55 -0.85
C SER A 114 10.35 3.97 -0.86
N PHE A 115 10.74 4.71 0.18
CA PHE A 115 10.55 6.15 0.29
C PHE A 115 11.91 6.81 0.41
N SER A 116 12.12 7.89 -0.32
CA SER A 116 13.33 8.70 -0.20
C SER A 116 12.98 10.17 -0.33
N LEU A 117 13.73 11.02 0.37
CA LEU A 117 13.61 12.46 0.30
C LEU A 117 14.96 13.06 -0.10
N SER A 118 14.98 13.84 -1.17
CA SER A 118 16.16 14.61 -1.61
C SER A 118 15.70 15.94 -2.18
N ASP A 119 16.31 17.02 -1.70
CA ASP A 119 16.06 18.38 -2.20
C ASP A 119 14.56 18.76 -2.25
N GLY A 120 13.80 18.38 -1.22
CA GLY A 120 12.36 18.63 -1.15
C GLY A 120 11.50 17.74 -2.06
N LEU A 121 12.10 16.77 -2.74
CA LEU A 121 11.42 15.81 -3.57
C LEU A 121 11.23 14.48 -2.80
N LEU A 122 9.99 14.18 -2.44
CA LEU A 122 9.60 12.88 -1.90
C LEU A 122 9.38 11.91 -3.06
N THR A 123 10.14 10.82 -3.07
CA THR A 123 10.00 9.74 -4.05
C THR A 123 9.49 8.48 -3.38
N PHE A 124 8.38 7.98 -3.86
CA PHE A 124 7.80 6.68 -3.50
C PHE A 124 7.97 5.72 -4.69
N VAL A 125 8.49 4.53 -4.42
CA VAL A 125 8.57 3.45 -5.41
C VAL A 125 7.89 2.22 -4.83
N CYS A 126 6.98 1.64 -5.60
CA CYS A 126 6.34 0.37 -5.28
C CYS A 126 6.58 -0.61 -6.43
N GLN A 127 7.24 -1.71 -6.12
CA GLN A 127 7.52 -2.79 -7.08
C GLN A 127 6.87 -4.07 -6.61
N ASN A 128 6.32 -4.84 -7.54
CA ASN A 128 5.79 -6.17 -7.24
C ASN A 128 6.14 -7.19 -8.32
N SER A 129 6.24 -8.45 -7.88
CA SER A 129 6.29 -9.58 -8.79
C SER A 129 5.00 -9.68 -9.61
N LYS A 130 5.10 -10.24 -10.81
CA LYS A 130 3.96 -10.58 -11.66
C LYS A 130 3.83 -12.10 -11.75
N PRO A 131 2.63 -12.66 -11.79
CA PRO A 131 2.47 -14.08 -12.06
C PRO A 131 2.99 -14.44 -13.47
N PRO A 132 3.51 -15.67 -13.66
CA PRO A 132 4.02 -16.11 -14.97
C PRO A 132 2.99 -16.07 -16.10
N VAL A 133 1.72 -16.29 -15.72
CA VAL A 133 0.58 -16.18 -16.64
C VAL A 133 -0.17 -14.91 -16.34
N ALA A 134 -0.29 -14.03 -17.33
CA ALA A 134 -1.05 -12.79 -17.16
C ALA A 134 -2.51 -13.09 -16.78
N PRO A 135 -3.03 -12.50 -15.72
CA PRO A 135 -4.44 -12.68 -15.36
C PRO A 135 -5.34 -12.15 -16.48
N VAL A 136 -6.46 -12.82 -16.70
CA VAL A 136 -7.45 -12.39 -17.69
C VAL A 136 -7.86 -10.94 -17.38
N PRO A 137 -7.80 -10.01 -18.36
CA PRO A 137 -8.14 -8.63 -18.13
C PRO A 137 -9.56 -8.49 -17.59
N SER A 138 -9.73 -8.05 -16.35
CA SER A 138 -11.04 -7.72 -15.82
C SER A 138 -11.38 -6.26 -16.18
N LYS A 139 -12.65 -5.98 -16.46
CA LYS A 139 -13.14 -4.60 -16.75
C LYS A 139 -12.84 -3.59 -15.62
N ALA A 140 -12.52 -4.07 -14.41
CA ALA A 140 -12.10 -3.26 -13.26
C ALA A 140 -10.59 -2.94 -13.24
N SER A 141 -9.81 -3.54 -14.14
CA SER A 141 -8.37 -3.30 -14.25
C SER A 141 -8.14 -1.90 -14.85
N GLY A 142 -7.51 -1.01 -14.11
CA GLY A 142 -7.19 0.36 -14.54
C GLY A 142 -8.04 1.49 -13.95
N ILE A 143 -9.21 1.22 -13.37
CA ILE A 143 -10.06 2.26 -12.73
C ILE A 143 -9.34 2.85 -11.50
N GLY A 144 -8.69 2.01 -10.70
CA GLY A 144 -7.95 2.43 -9.52
C GLY A 144 -6.85 3.44 -9.84
N LEU A 145 -5.99 3.14 -10.80
CA LEU A 145 -4.87 4.00 -11.20
C LEU A 145 -5.36 5.33 -11.82
N LYS A 146 -6.45 5.32 -12.59
CA LYS A 146 -7.05 6.56 -13.12
C LYS A 146 -7.58 7.47 -12.01
N ASN A 147 -8.24 6.90 -11.00
CA ASN A 147 -8.74 7.68 -9.87
C ASN A 147 -7.60 8.29 -9.05
N ILE A 148 -6.51 7.54 -8.86
CA ILE A 148 -5.32 8.03 -8.18
C ILE A 148 -4.67 9.17 -8.98
N SER A 149 -4.47 9.00 -10.28
CA SER A 149 -3.89 10.05 -11.13
C SER A 149 -4.68 11.35 -11.04
N ARG A 150 -6.02 11.26 -11.07
CA ARG A 150 -6.88 12.43 -10.88
C ARG A 150 -6.75 13.05 -9.49
N ARG A 151 -6.65 12.23 -8.44
CA ARG A 151 -6.43 12.71 -7.06
C ARG A 151 -5.09 13.45 -6.94
N LEU A 152 -4.02 12.90 -7.52
CA LEU A 152 -2.69 13.52 -7.53
C LEU A 152 -2.71 14.85 -8.28
N GLU A 153 -3.39 14.93 -9.41
CA GLU A 153 -3.54 16.17 -10.17
C GLU A 153 -4.23 17.26 -9.34
N LEU A 154 -5.30 16.90 -8.61
CA LEU A 154 -6.02 17.84 -7.74
C LEU A 154 -5.18 18.31 -6.54
N LEU A 155 -4.37 17.42 -5.95
CA LEU A 155 -3.58 17.72 -4.75
C LEU A 155 -2.28 18.46 -5.08
N TYR A 156 -1.63 18.11 -6.17
CA TYR A 156 -0.27 18.53 -6.47
C TYR A 156 -0.11 19.28 -7.79
N GLY A 157 -1.06 19.15 -8.73
CA GLY A 157 -0.92 19.75 -10.07
C GLY A 157 0.43 19.38 -10.70
N ASN A 158 1.19 20.37 -11.12
CA ASN A 158 2.50 20.20 -11.75
C ASN A 158 3.62 19.79 -10.78
N ARG A 159 3.34 19.64 -9.47
CA ARG A 159 4.32 19.28 -8.44
C ARG A 159 4.44 17.77 -8.21
N HIS A 160 3.89 16.95 -9.09
CA HIS A 160 4.07 15.51 -9.03
C HIS A 160 4.41 14.91 -10.39
N THR A 161 5.05 13.76 -10.35
CA THR A 161 5.27 12.90 -11.52
C THR A 161 4.94 11.48 -11.14
N LEU A 162 4.06 10.84 -11.90
CA LEU A 162 3.72 9.43 -11.76
C LEU A 162 4.18 8.68 -12.99
N SER A 163 5.04 7.69 -12.82
CA SER A 163 5.46 6.78 -13.88
C SER A 163 5.14 5.33 -13.52
N ILE A 164 4.72 4.56 -14.50
CA ILE A 164 4.38 3.16 -14.37
C ILE A 164 5.16 2.40 -15.43
N THR A 165 5.90 1.38 -14.99
CA THR A 165 6.68 0.50 -15.86
C THR A 165 6.19 -0.93 -15.67
N ASP A 166 5.88 -1.58 -16.77
CA ASP A 166 5.41 -2.97 -16.81
C ASP A 166 6.38 -3.81 -17.62
N GLU A 167 7.41 -4.34 -16.95
CA GLU A 167 8.51 -5.07 -17.57
C GLU A 167 8.51 -6.54 -17.13
N ASN A 168 8.48 -7.46 -18.11
CA ASN A 168 8.62 -8.91 -17.91
C ASN A 168 7.88 -9.44 -16.66
N SER A 169 8.62 -9.65 -15.56
CA SER A 169 8.12 -10.22 -14.31
C SER A 169 7.89 -9.19 -13.18
N ILE A 170 8.13 -7.91 -13.45
CA ILE A 170 8.06 -6.84 -12.43
C ILE A 170 7.15 -5.71 -12.92
N PHE A 171 6.27 -5.28 -12.03
CA PHE A 171 5.48 -4.06 -12.21
C PHE A 171 6.01 -3.00 -11.24
N THR A 172 6.30 -1.80 -11.75
CA THR A 172 6.87 -0.71 -10.95
C THR A 172 6.01 0.54 -11.07
N VAL A 173 5.64 1.09 -9.93
CA VAL A 173 5.06 2.43 -9.82
C VAL A 173 6.08 3.33 -9.13
N ARG A 174 6.34 4.49 -9.73
CA ARG A 174 7.17 5.55 -9.15
C ARG A 174 6.36 6.84 -9.11
N LEU A 175 6.22 7.38 -7.90
CA LEU A 175 5.59 8.68 -7.65
C LEU A 175 6.62 9.62 -7.04
N THR A 176 6.84 10.77 -7.65
CA THR A 176 7.67 11.84 -7.11
C THR A 176 6.80 13.06 -6.84
N ILE A 177 6.95 13.66 -5.66
CA ILE A 177 6.17 14.81 -5.20
C ILE A 177 7.13 15.88 -4.71
N ALA A 178 7.02 17.09 -5.25
CA ALA A 178 7.69 18.26 -4.68
C ALA A 178 6.87 18.71 -3.45
N LEU A 179 7.44 18.51 -2.27
CA LEU A 179 6.86 18.99 -1.01
C LEU A 179 6.91 20.53 -0.99
N LYS A 180 5.92 21.15 -0.36
CA LYS A 180 6.02 22.59 -0.11
C LYS A 180 7.13 22.80 0.93
N THR A 181 8.16 23.51 0.60
CA THR A 181 9.03 24.14 1.59
C THR A 181 8.25 25.31 2.19
N ASP A 182 7.88 25.21 3.46
CA ASP A 182 7.42 26.39 4.19
C ASP A 182 8.59 27.39 4.19
N ASN A 183 8.36 28.48 3.50
CA ASN A 183 9.25 29.65 3.47
C ASN A 183 8.85 30.58 4.61
#